data_d77d288bff7b2e6e039653d5c4ad8b84
#
_entry.id   d77d288bff7b2e6e039653d5c4ad8b84
#
_cell.length_a   1.000
_cell.length_b   1.000
_cell.length_c   1.000
_cell.angle_alpha   90.00
_cell.angle_beta   90.00
_cell.angle_gamma   90.00
#
_symmetry.space_group_name_H-M   'P 1'
#
loop_
_entity.id
_entity.type
_entity.pdbx_description
1 polymer ?
#
loop_
_entity_poly.entity_id
_entity_poly.type
_entity_poly.pdbx_seq_one_letter_code
_entity_poly.pdbx_strand_id
1 'polypeptide(L)'
;MQKSDRTHFILSAGRLRRQDNNIYFDKFDDAGAVVASKILPINAIDEIYVLAKVQIDTYTMAFLADNNILLHVFSPYQSFRGNF
;
A
#
# COMPACT_ATOMS: atom_id res chain seq x y z
N MET A 1 22.22 -3.53 -10.92
CA MET A 1 21.64 -2.72 -10.53
C MET A 1 21.28 -2.89 -9.21
N GLN A 2 21.24 -2.09 -8.48
CA GLN A 2 20.97 -2.24 -7.32
C GLN A 2 19.62 -2.06 -6.98
N LYS A 3 19.13 -2.73 -6.16
CA LYS A 3 17.92 -2.62 -5.76
C LYS A 3 17.74 -1.51 -4.94
N SER A 4 16.81 -0.81 -5.08
CA SER A 4 16.57 0.34 -4.36
C SER A 4 16.04 0.00 -2.99
N ASP A 5 16.51 0.70 -1.99
CA ASP A 5 16.01 0.52 -0.68
C ASP A 5 14.74 1.29 -0.57
N ARG A 6 14.30 1.92 -1.63
CA ARG A 6 13.13 2.76 -1.61
C ARG A 6 11.90 1.99 -2.07
N THR A 7 11.99 0.69 -2.10
CA THR A 7 10.87 -0.17 -2.46
C THR A 7 10.30 -0.79 -1.20
N HIS A 8 8.99 -0.69 -1.06
CA HIS A 8 8.33 -1.23 0.10
C HIS A 8 7.40 -2.37 -0.33
N PHE A 9 7.47 -3.51 0.34
CA PHE A 9 6.63 -4.65 0.03
C PHE A 9 5.59 -4.84 1.10
N ILE A 10 4.32 -4.99 0.72
CA ILE A 10 3.25 -5.25 1.65
C ILE A 10 2.84 -6.70 1.49
N LEU A 11 3.12 -7.49 2.50
CA LEU A 11 2.91 -8.92 2.45
C LEU A 11 1.78 -9.41 3.35
N SER A 12 1.10 -8.52 4.03
CA SER A 12 0.01 -8.89 4.92
C SER A 12 -1.25 -8.16 4.57
N ALA A 13 -2.38 -8.74 4.85
CA ALA A 13 -3.65 -8.09 4.57
C ALA A 13 -3.79 -6.82 5.41
N GLY A 14 -4.39 -5.81 4.86
CA GLY A 14 -4.56 -4.56 5.57
C GLY A 14 -5.12 -3.46 4.72
N ARG A 15 -4.79 -2.25 5.07
CA ARG A 15 -5.30 -1.08 4.38
C ARG A 15 -4.24 -0.01 4.31
N LEU A 16 -4.10 0.59 3.15
CA LEU A 16 -3.27 1.77 3.01
C LEU A 16 -4.18 2.98 3.12
N ARG A 17 -3.84 3.91 3.94
CA ARG A 17 -4.66 5.12 4.09
C ARG A 17 -3.78 6.35 4.21
N ARG A 18 -4.34 7.46 3.82
CA ARG A 18 -3.68 8.74 3.96
C ARG A 18 -4.26 9.45 5.16
N GLN A 19 -3.41 10.06 5.96
CA GLN A 19 -3.88 10.91 7.02
C GLN A 19 -2.96 12.13 7.03
N ASP A 20 -3.51 13.27 6.75
CA ASP A 20 -2.73 14.49 6.58
C ASP A 20 -1.75 14.28 5.44
N ASN A 21 -0.49 14.42 5.64
CA ASN A 21 0.48 14.23 4.60
C ASN A 21 1.27 12.95 4.80
N ASN A 22 0.68 11.96 5.43
CA ASN A 22 1.36 10.71 5.69
C ASN A 22 0.55 9.54 5.18
N ILE A 23 1.23 8.46 4.87
CA ILE A 23 0.59 7.23 4.46
C ILE A 23 0.82 6.24 5.59
N TYR A 24 -0.24 5.54 5.96
CA TYR A 24 -0.17 4.53 6.99
C TYR A 24 -0.61 3.19 6.43
N PHE A 25 -0.03 2.14 6.93
CA PHE A 25 -0.49 0.80 6.60
C PHE A 25 -1.05 0.21 7.88
N ASP A 26 -2.34 -0.15 7.88
CA ASP A 26 -2.99 -0.77 9.00
C ASP A 26 -3.04 -2.25 8.70
N LYS A 27 -2.42 -3.08 9.54
CA LYS A 27 -2.39 -4.50 9.33
C LYS A 27 -3.60 -5.12 9.98
N PHE A 28 -4.27 -6.02 9.29
CA PHE A 28 -5.47 -6.67 9.80
C PHE A 28 -5.15 -8.07 10.29
N ASP A 29 -5.94 -8.53 11.28
CA ASP A 29 -5.84 -9.93 11.68
C ASP A 29 -6.87 -10.72 10.87
N ASP A 30 -7.06 -11.97 11.20
CA ASP A 30 -7.95 -12.83 10.44
C ASP A 30 -9.40 -12.39 10.55
N ALA A 31 -9.76 -11.68 11.57
CA ALA A 31 -11.10 -11.21 11.73
C ALA A 31 -11.32 -9.85 11.10
N GLY A 32 -10.30 -9.28 10.54
CA GLY A 32 -10.42 -7.97 9.92
C GLY A 32 -10.19 -6.81 10.87
N ALA A 33 -9.71 -7.06 12.05
CA ALA A 33 -9.45 -5.99 13.00
C ALA A 33 -8.04 -5.49 12.83
N VAL A 34 -7.82 -4.21 13.07
CA VAL A 34 -6.51 -3.62 12.94
C VAL A 34 -5.68 -4.03 14.14
N VAL A 35 -4.55 -4.67 13.90
CA VAL A 35 -3.66 -5.10 14.97
C VAL A 35 -2.39 -4.30 15.02
N ALA A 36 -2.10 -3.51 14.03
CA ALA A 36 -0.91 -2.67 14.02
C ALA A 36 -1.05 -1.59 12.97
N SER A 37 -0.49 -0.45 13.19
CA SER A 37 -0.46 0.63 12.21
C SER A 37 0.95 1.13 12.10
N LYS A 38 1.44 1.35 10.87
CA LYS A 38 2.79 1.73 10.65
C LYS A 38 2.80 2.84 9.68
N ILE A 39 3.59 3.83 9.91
CA ILE A 39 3.71 4.95 8.98
C ILE A 39 4.70 4.59 7.91
N LEU A 40 4.39 4.93 6.68
CA LEU A 40 5.29 4.71 5.58
C LEU A 40 5.89 6.04 5.18
N PRO A 41 7.21 6.17 5.20
CA PRO A 41 7.84 7.46 4.94
C PRO A 41 7.81 7.78 3.46
N ILE A 42 6.88 8.62 3.04
CA ILE A 42 6.70 8.91 1.63
C ILE A 42 7.91 9.54 0.98
N ASN A 43 8.77 10.19 1.77
CA ASN A 43 9.94 10.79 1.17
C ASN A 43 11.05 9.77 0.96
N ALA A 44 10.88 8.58 1.47
CA ALA A 44 11.90 7.56 1.34
C ALA A 44 11.43 6.37 0.50
N ILE A 45 10.25 6.46 -0.09
CA ILE A 45 9.71 5.35 -0.85
C ILE A 45 9.43 5.78 -2.26
N ASP A 46 9.85 5.01 -3.23
CA ASP A 46 9.55 5.28 -4.62
C ASP A 46 8.53 4.30 -5.16
N GLU A 47 8.46 3.11 -4.61
CA GLU A 47 7.55 2.08 -5.11
C GLU A 47 6.98 1.25 -3.99
N ILE A 48 5.74 0.85 -4.12
CA ILE A 48 5.10 -0.03 -3.18
C ILE A 48 4.57 -1.22 -3.95
N TYR A 49 4.92 -2.43 -3.52
CA TYR A 49 4.42 -3.64 -4.13
C TYR A 49 3.43 -4.27 -3.16
N VAL A 50 2.19 -4.39 -3.59
CA VAL A 50 1.15 -4.95 -2.75
C VAL A 50 0.96 -6.40 -3.17
N LEU A 51 1.38 -7.31 -2.30
CA LEU A 51 1.33 -8.74 -2.61
C LEU A 51 0.32 -9.48 -1.74
N ALA A 52 -0.56 -8.75 -1.08
CA ALA A 52 -1.58 -9.36 -0.23
C ALA A 52 -2.88 -8.60 -0.46
N LYS A 53 -3.94 -8.94 0.27
CA LYS A 53 -5.19 -8.32 0.06
C LYS A 53 -5.22 -7.03 0.82
N VAL A 54 -5.14 -5.93 0.15
CA VAL A 54 -5.01 -4.61 0.75
C VAL A 54 -6.06 -3.68 0.19
N GLN A 55 -6.72 -2.95 1.06
CA GLN A 55 -7.70 -1.96 0.65
C GLN A 55 -7.00 -0.62 0.47
N ILE A 56 -7.44 0.13 -0.52
CA ILE A 56 -6.88 1.44 -0.73
C ILE A 56 -7.95 2.26 -1.44
N ASP A 57 -8.16 3.48 -1.05
CA ASP A 57 -9.16 4.30 -1.70
C ASP A 57 -8.51 5.26 -2.68
N THR A 58 -9.31 5.91 -3.49
CA THR A 58 -8.79 6.78 -4.54
C THR A 58 -8.10 8.00 -3.98
N TYR A 59 -8.50 8.45 -2.81
CA TYR A 59 -7.87 9.60 -2.18
C TYR A 59 -6.42 9.26 -1.83
N THR A 60 -6.17 8.06 -1.33
CA THR A 60 -4.83 7.61 -1.02
C THR A 60 -4.04 7.36 -2.29
N MET A 61 -4.68 6.80 -3.32
CA MET A 61 -4.00 6.56 -4.57
C MET A 61 -3.55 7.86 -5.20
N ALA A 62 -4.39 8.87 -5.15
CA ALA A 62 -4.04 10.17 -5.72
C ALA A 62 -2.85 10.77 -4.98
N PHE A 63 -2.82 10.61 -3.67
CA PHE A 63 -1.72 11.17 -2.89
C PHE A 63 -0.40 10.46 -3.25
N LEU A 64 -0.44 9.15 -3.47
CA LEU A 64 0.76 8.43 -3.86
C LEU A 64 1.24 8.92 -5.22
N ALA A 65 0.32 9.11 -6.14
CA ALA A 65 0.68 9.59 -7.47
C ALA A 65 1.28 10.99 -7.41
N ASP A 66 0.71 11.85 -6.56
CA ASP A 66 1.22 13.20 -6.44
C ASP A 66 2.61 13.23 -5.84
N ASN A 67 2.99 12.18 -5.15
CA ASN A 67 4.31 12.12 -4.56
C ASN A 67 5.24 11.21 -5.36
N ASN A 68 4.82 10.88 -6.58
CA ASN A 68 5.63 10.07 -7.48
C ASN A 68 5.96 8.69 -6.93
N ILE A 69 5.02 8.10 -6.21
CA ILE A 69 5.20 6.76 -5.70
C ILE A 69 4.39 5.81 -6.57
N LEU A 70 5.05 4.84 -7.14
CA LEU A 70 4.38 3.88 -7.99
C LEU A 70 3.79 2.76 -7.16
N LEU A 71 2.55 2.40 -7.44
CA LEU A 71 1.89 1.35 -6.71
C LEU A 71 1.69 0.17 -7.64
N HIS A 72 2.22 -0.98 -7.28
CA HIS A 72 2.08 -2.20 -8.06
C HIS A 72 1.23 -3.18 -7.27
N VAL A 73 0.10 -3.60 -7.82
CA VAL A 73 -0.81 -4.46 -7.10
C VAL A 73 -0.83 -5.82 -7.74
N PHE A 74 -0.48 -6.86 -6.98
CA PHE A 74 -0.49 -8.19 -7.47
C PHE A 74 -1.37 -8.98 -6.54
N SER A 75 -2.35 -9.64 -7.06
CA SER A 75 -3.24 -10.43 -6.26
C SER A 75 -3.12 -11.86 -6.64
N PRO A 76 -3.01 -12.75 -5.71
CA PRO A 76 -2.94 -14.15 -6.05
C PRO A 76 -4.24 -14.62 -6.63
N TYR A 77 -5.31 -13.90 -6.43
CA TYR A 77 -6.49 -14.31 -7.00
C TYR A 77 -6.77 -13.76 -8.30
N GLN A 78 -6.20 -12.77 -8.66
CA GLN A 78 -6.38 -12.21 -9.92
C GLN A 78 -7.69 -11.97 -10.33
N SER A 79 -8.54 -12.06 -9.63
CA SER A 79 -9.75 -11.84 -10.08
C SER A 79 -10.12 -10.54 -10.09
N PHE A 80 -9.53 -9.76 -10.62
CA PHE A 80 -9.66 -8.53 -10.63
C PHE A 80 -10.67 -8.13 -11.43
N ARG A 81 -11.69 -7.91 -11.25
CA ARG A 81 -12.62 -7.47 -11.96
C ARG A 81 -12.42 -6.27 -12.34
N GLY A 82 -11.64 -5.89 -12.22
CA GLY A 82 -11.26 -4.79 -12.67
C GLY A 82 -11.83 -3.71 -12.78
N ASN A 83 -12.20 -3.53 -12.75
CA ASN A 83 -12.62 -2.58 -12.96
C ASN A 83 -12.32 -1.60 -12.26
N PHE A 84 -11.43 -1.29 -12.06
CA PHE A 84 -11.21 -0.16 -11.55
C PHE A 84 -10.44 0.46 -12.29
#